data_9cc384075362b5f4f7ae93b9d7c10abb
#
_entry.id   9cc384075362b5f4f7ae93b9d7c10abb
#
_cell.length_a   1.000
_cell.length_b   1.000
_cell.length_c   1.000
_cell.angle_alpha   90.00
_cell.angle_beta   90.00
_cell.angle_gamma   90.00
#
_symmetry.space_group_name_H-M   'P 1'
#
loop_
_entity.id
_entity.type
_entity.pdbx_description
1 polymer ?
#
loop_
_entity_poly.entity_id
_entity_poly.type
_entity_poly.pdbx_seq_one_letter_code
_entity_poly.pdbx_strand_id
1 'polypeptide(L)'
;RDLVRSRGLGDVYKRQMKESEENRRIVKQMEILYLAADTVHVINNVNTEKALVKVKGKKTERRKVAWWEWAQRVAAVLFLPLLATFLVEHYGGKDADVQMLEARTNPGMTTSVVLPDSTVVFLNSESSLRYPSSFKNSKERKVELKGEGYFEVTKDVEKHFIVSTVHRSQVEVLGTSFNIEAYEESPEVSTTLIKGKVNFSFQEGVRKKQIVLNPGQKVVYDSKKGTARLLETSGETETSWKDGKIIFDNTSLKDALRILEKRYNVVFIQKNPARKAAFTGTFTSQRLERILEYFKLSSNIHWKYVDGKDASQKKTHIEIY
;
A
#
# COMPACT_ATOMS: atom_id res chain seq x y z
N ARG A 1 19.69 31.54 -69.89
CA ARG A 1 19.10 32.65 -70.71
C ARG A 1 17.88 32.21 -71.53
N ASP A 2 17.75 30.93 -71.92
CA ASP A 2 16.66 30.39 -72.74
C ASP A 2 15.34 30.18 -72.04
N LEU A 3 15.33 29.93 -70.71
CA LEU A 3 14.15 29.72 -69.92
C LEU A 3 13.28 30.97 -69.68
N VAL A 4 13.85 32.17 -69.79
CA VAL A 4 13.15 33.44 -69.62
C VAL A 4 12.44 33.86 -70.90
N ARG A 5 12.97 33.44 -72.08
CA ARG A 5 12.40 33.76 -73.40
C ARG A 5 11.14 32.93 -73.67
N SER A 6 11.04 31.72 -73.19
CA SER A 6 9.88 30.85 -73.38
C SER A 6 8.67 31.23 -72.49
N ARG A 7 8.87 31.87 -71.34
CA ARG A 7 7.74 32.38 -70.51
C ARG A 7 7.05 33.54 -71.08
N GLY A 8 7.75 34.48 -71.78
CA GLY A 8 7.14 35.63 -72.42
C GLY A 8 6.24 35.26 -73.64
N LEU A 9 6.64 34.23 -74.38
CA LEU A 9 5.83 33.76 -75.54
C LEU A 9 4.54 33.08 -75.11
N GLY A 10 4.56 32.33 -73.97
CA GLY A 10 3.37 31.68 -73.42
C GLY A 10 2.33 32.64 -72.92
N ASP A 11 2.71 33.81 -72.42
CA ASP A 11 1.79 34.82 -71.90
C ASP A 11 1.17 35.67 -73.07
N VAL A 12 1.94 35.92 -74.08
CA VAL A 12 1.42 36.58 -75.33
C VAL A 12 0.39 35.66 -76.01
N TYR A 13 0.72 34.41 -76.13
CA TYR A 13 -0.17 33.40 -76.69
C TYR A 13 -1.51 33.26 -75.95
N LYS A 14 -1.43 33.23 -74.61
CA LYS A 14 -2.62 33.19 -73.74
C LYS A 14 -3.49 34.46 -73.86
N ARG A 15 -2.87 35.60 -74.11
CA ARG A 15 -3.61 36.87 -74.38
C ARG A 15 -4.33 36.83 -75.66
N GLN A 16 -3.67 36.40 -76.76
CA GLN A 16 -4.32 36.29 -78.12
C GLN A 16 -5.45 35.25 -78.11
N MET A 17 -5.40 34.21 -77.30
CA MET A 17 -6.53 33.29 -77.16
C MET A 17 -7.74 33.88 -76.46
N LYS A 18 -7.57 34.94 -75.67
CA LYS A 18 -8.70 35.60 -75.00
C LYS A 18 -9.42 36.66 -75.86
N GLU A 19 -8.78 37.13 -76.93
CA GLU A 19 -9.25 38.26 -77.71
C GLU A 19 -10.17 37.89 -78.85
N SER A 20 -10.22 36.64 -79.33
CA SER A 20 -11.14 36.21 -80.40
C SER A 20 -11.56 34.76 -80.21
N GLU A 21 -12.85 34.49 -80.39
CA GLU A 21 -13.41 33.14 -80.38
C GLU A 21 -12.89 32.25 -81.49
N GLU A 22 -12.57 32.88 -82.62
CA GLU A 22 -12.01 32.23 -83.79
C GLU A 22 -10.60 31.71 -83.53
N ASN A 23 -9.75 32.53 -82.90
CA ASN A 23 -8.41 32.08 -82.42
C ASN A 23 -8.48 30.93 -81.44
N ARG A 24 -9.47 30.91 -80.57
CA ARG A 24 -9.72 29.84 -79.63
C ARG A 24 -10.10 28.52 -80.29
N ARG A 25 -10.87 28.61 -81.40
CA ARG A 25 -11.23 27.44 -82.24
C ARG A 25 -10.01 26.89 -82.97
N ILE A 26 -9.21 27.76 -83.60
CA ILE A 26 -8.00 27.37 -84.34
C ILE A 26 -6.98 26.66 -83.36
N VAL A 27 -6.78 27.24 -82.23
CA VAL A 27 -5.84 26.63 -81.24
C VAL A 27 -6.35 25.25 -80.72
N LYS A 28 -7.66 25.15 -80.50
CA LYS A 28 -8.27 23.89 -80.10
C LYS A 28 -8.19 22.80 -81.17
N GLN A 29 -8.34 23.21 -82.43
CA GLN A 29 -8.14 22.30 -83.55
C GLN A 29 -6.67 21.89 -83.73
N MET A 30 -5.71 22.82 -83.56
CA MET A 30 -4.29 22.49 -83.58
C MET A 30 -3.91 21.54 -82.42
N GLU A 31 -4.45 21.74 -81.21
CA GLU A 31 -4.22 20.90 -80.06
C GLU A 31 -4.74 19.46 -80.26
N ILE A 32 -5.93 19.35 -80.88
CA ILE A 32 -6.51 18.05 -81.28
C ILE A 32 -5.65 17.38 -82.37
N LEU A 33 -5.18 18.17 -83.35
CA LEU A 33 -4.32 17.66 -84.43
C LEU A 33 -2.95 17.20 -83.89
N TYR A 34 -2.36 17.95 -82.93
CA TYR A 34 -1.11 17.60 -82.26
C TYR A 34 -1.25 16.33 -81.41
N LEU A 35 -2.34 16.24 -80.61
CA LEU A 35 -2.67 15.04 -79.85
C LEU A 35 -2.93 13.83 -80.74
N ALA A 36 -3.61 14.03 -81.91
CA ALA A 36 -3.83 12.95 -82.84
C ALA A 36 -2.53 12.48 -83.51
N ALA A 37 -1.65 13.43 -83.90
CA ALA A 37 -0.36 13.13 -84.47
C ALA A 37 0.56 12.37 -83.48
N ASP A 38 0.59 12.80 -82.18
CA ASP A 38 1.34 12.17 -81.12
C ASP A 38 0.79 10.77 -80.81
N THR A 39 -0.52 10.60 -80.86
CA THR A 39 -1.17 9.31 -80.68
C THR A 39 -0.83 8.35 -81.82
N VAL A 40 -0.79 8.81 -83.08
CA VAL A 40 -0.38 7.99 -84.24
C VAL A 40 1.12 7.65 -84.17
N HIS A 41 1.96 8.58 -83.71
CA HIS A 41 3.38 8.34 -83.54
C HIS A 41 3.62 7.27 -82.44
N VAL A 42 2.88 7.34 -81.35
CA VAL A 42 2.94 6.35 -80.27
C VAL A 42 2.44 4.96 -80.76
N ILE A 43 1.33 4.94 -81.53
CA ILE A 43 0.78 3.70 -82.07
C ILE A 43 1.77 2.99 -83.01
N ASN A 44 2.40 3.79 -83.90
CA ASN A 44 3.35 3.25 -84.89
C ASN A 44 4.66 2.79 -84.32
N ASN A 45 5.07 3.33 -83.16
CA ASN A 45 6.29 2.93 -82.43
C ASN A 45 6.07 1.84 -81.43
N VAL A 46 4.84 1.43 -81.13
CA VAL A 46 4.55 0.33 -80.24
C VAL A 46 4.56 -1.00 -81.04
N ASN A 47 5.64 -1.72 -80.87
CA ASN A 47 5.72 -3.09 -81.40
C ASN A 47 4.88 -4.01 -80.51
N THR A 48 3.62 -4.22 -80.92
CA THR A 48 2.63 -5.01 -80.18
C THR A 48 3.07 -6.45 -79.93
N GLU A 49 3.81 -7.02 -80.84
CA GLU A 49 4.34 -8.38 -80.66
C GLU A 49 5.39 -8.45 -79.56
N LYS A 50 6.34 -7.48 -79.52
CA LYS A 50 7.32 -7.41 -78.43
C LYS A 50 6.68 -7.09 -77.08
N ALA A 51 5.66 -6.29 -77.05
CA ALA A 51 4.90 -6.01 -75.83
C ALA A 51 4.16 -7.27 -75.34
N LEU A 52 3.55 -8.01 -76.25
CA LEU A 52 2.81 -9.24 -75.96
C LEU A 52 3.74 -10.35 -75.42
N VAL A 53 4.92 -10.48 -75.99
CA VAL A 53 5.97 -11.43 -75.52
C VAL A 53 6.47 -11.03 -74.12
N LYS A 54 6.65 -9.73 -73.87
CA LYS A 54 7.10 -9.22 -72.55
C LYS A 54 6.04 -9.41 -71.47
N VAL A 55 4.76 -9.31 -71.82
CA VAL A 55 3.63 -9.57 -70.90
C VAL A 55 3.44 -11.05 -70.65
N LYS A 56 3.55 -11.87 -71.72
CA LYS A 56 3.48 -13.34 -71.59
C LYS A 56 4.66 -13.89 -70.79
N GLY A 57 5.88 -13.34 -70.96
CA GLY A 57 7.06 -13.74 -70.16
C GLY A 57 6.93 -13.41 -68.65
N LYS A 58 6.24 -12.33 -68.32
CA LYS A 58 5.97 -11.99 -66.93
C LYS A 58 4.86 -12.86 -66.26
N LYS A 59 4.00 -13.51 -67.07
CA LYS A 59 2.93 -14.37 -66.52
C LYS A 59 3.35 -15.76 -66.12
N THR A 60 4.56 -16.18 -66.40
CA THR A 60 5.04 -17.55 -66.13
C THR A 60 5.99 -17.62 -64.94
N GLU A 61 6.41 -16.54 -64.35
CA GLU A 61 6.97 -16.64 -63.01
C GLU A 61 5.81 -16.76 -62.00
N ARG A 62 5.22 -17.94 -61.86
CA ARG A 62 4.66 -18.32 -60.60
C ARG A 62 5.80 -18.16 -59.57
N ARG A 63 5.81 -17.03 -58.89
CA ARG A 63 6.61 -16.82 -57.72
C ARG A 63 6.36 -18.06 -56.86
N LYS A 64 7.27 -18.98 -56.83
CA LYS A 64 7.35 -19.98 -55.78
C LYS A 64 7.43 -19.15 -54.53
N VAL A 65 6.28 -18.93 -53.84
CA VAL A 65 6.31 -18.37 -52.52
C VAL A 65 7.31 -19.22 -51.79
N ALA A 66 8.49 -18.71 -51.59
CA ALA A 66 9.57 -19.49 -51.03
C ALA A 66 8.98 -20.04 -49.73
N TRP A 67 9.06 -21.34 -49.56
CA TRP A 67 8.64 -22.05 -48.33
C TRP A 67 9.10 -21.27 -47.08
N TRP A 68 10.22 -20.58 -47.20
CA TRP A 68 10.77 -19.68 -46.21
C TRP A 68 9.85 -18.46 -45.87
N GLU A 69 9.19 -17.82 -46.84
CA GLU A 69 8.25 -16.73 -46.59
C GLU A 69 6.98 -17.21 -45.89
N TRP A 70 6.55 -18.42 -46.20
CA TRP A 70 5.42 -19.05 -45.51
C TRP A 70 5.82 -19.45 -44.07
N ALA A 71 7.00 -20.04 -43.87
CA ALA A 71 7.53 -20.38 -42.57
C ALA A 71 7.71 -19.14 -41.66
N GLN A 72 8.18 -18.00 -42.19
CA GLN A 72 8.28 -16.74 -41.46
C GLN A 72 6.92 -16.23 -41.02
N ARG A 73 5.87 -16.32 -41.83
CA ARG A 73 4.51 -15.90 -41.46
C ARG A 73 3.94 -16.81 -40.37
N VAL A 74 4.10 -18.08 -40.48
CA VAL A 74 3.65 -19.05 -39.48
C VAL A 74 4.43 -18.85 -38.17
N ALA A 75 5.75 -18.65 -38.23
CA ALA A 75 6.58 -18.36 -37.07
C ALA A 75 6.15 -17.08 -36.36
N ALA A 76 5.82 -15.98 -37.09
CA ALA A 76 5.34 -14.75 -36.51
C ALA A 76 3.98 -14.92 -35.81
N VAL A 77 3.06 -15.68 -36.42
CA VAL A 77 1.73 -15.95 -35.82
C VAL A 77 1.83 -16.79 -34.55
N LEU A 78 2.78 -17.74 -34.49
CA LEU A 78 3.00 -18.56 -33.29
C LEU A 78 3.87 -17.84 -32.24
N PHE A 79 4.82 -17.01 -32.67
CA PHE A 79 5.74 -16.31 -31.78
C PHE A 79 5.04 -15.24 -30.95
N LEU A 80 4.10 -14.48 -31.54
CA LEU A 80 3.40 -13.40 -30.82
C LEU A 80 2.56 -13.90 -29.63
N PRO A 81 1.74 -14.96 -29.74
CA PRO A 81 1.05 -15.50 -28.57
C PRO A 81 2.00 -16.16 -27.57
N LEU A 82 3.05 -16.86 -28.02
CA LEU A 82 4.07 -17.40 -27.13
C LEU A 82 4.84 -16.28 -26.38
N LEU A 83 5.19 -15.20 -27.08
CA LEU A 83 5.80 -14.04 -26.45
C LEU A 83 4.83 -13.34 -25.48
N ALA A 84 3.55 -13.23 -25.86
CA ALA A 84 2.52 -12.67 -24.99
C ALA A 84 2.31 -13.50 -23.73
N THR A 85 2.23 -14.84 -23.84
CA THR A 85 2.13 -15.74 -22.67
C THR A 85 3.39 -15.67 -21.81
N PHE A 86 4.58 -15.65 -22.41
CA PHE A 86 5.84 -15.48 -21.69
C PHE A 86 5.91 -14.13 -20.96
N LEU A 87 5.48 -13.04 -21.61
CA LEU A 87 5.43 -11.73 -20.99
C LEU A 87 4.38 -11.69 -19.86
N VAL A 88 3.21 -12.32 -20.03
CA VAL A 88 2.20 -12.44 -18.97
C VAL A 88 2.71 -13.32 -17.81
N GLU A 89 3.41 -14.41 -18.06
CA GLU A 89 4.02 -15.23 -16.99
C GLU A 89 5.21 -14.54 -16.30
N HIS A 90 5.99 -13.76 -17.04
CA HIS A 90 7.22 -13.17 -16.52
C HIS A 90 7.00 -11.78 -15.91
N TYR A 91 6.08 -10.97 -16.48
CA TYR A 91 5.74 -9.62 -16.04
C TYR A 91 4.33 -9.50 -15.46
N GLY A 92 3.41 -10.41 -15.78
CA GLY A 92 2.17 -10.59 -15.04
C GLY A 92 2.59 -11.10 -13.68
N GLY A 93 2.77 -10.17 -12.73
CA GLY A 93 3.25 -10.52 -11.41
C GLY A 93 2.45 -11.69 -10.91
N LYS A 94 3.10 -12.83 -10.70
CA LYS A 94 2.58 -13.85 -9.79
C LYS A 94 2.25 -13.05 -8.55
N ASP A 95 0.96 -12.93 -8.23
CA ASP A 95 0.56 -12.52 -6.90
C ASP A 95 1.31 -13.48 -5.99
N ALA A 96 2.46 -13.05 -5.48
CA ALA A 96 3.21 -13.84 -4.53
C ALA A 96 2.21 -14.13 -3.43
N ASP A 97 1.93 -15.40 -3.23
CA ASP A 97 0.95 -15.87 -2.27
C ASP A 97 1.22 -15.13 -0.96
N VAL A 98 0.34 -14.17 -0.63
CA VAL A 98 0.57 -13.26 0.49
C VAL A 98 0.39 -14.06 1.76
N GLN A 99 1.49 -14.50 2.34
CA GLN A 99 1.48 -15.28 3.58
C GLN A 99 1.20 -14.35 4.76
N MET A 100 0.39 -14.83 5.70
CA MET A 100 0.20 -14.16 6.99
C MET A 100 1.34 -14.56 7.93
N LEU A 101 2.11 -13.56 8.36
CA LEU A 101 3.19 -13.68 9.33
C LEU A 101 2.66 -13.33 10.73
N GLU A 102 3.32 -13.85 11.75
CA GLU A 102 2.99 -13.54 13.14
C GLU A 102 4.24 -13.28 13.94
N ALA A 103 4.30 -12.12 14.62
CA ALA A 103 5.30 -11.81 15.65
C ALA A 103 4.64 -11.94 17.02
N ARG A 104 5.33 -12.60 17.97
CA ARG A 104 4.85 -12.82 19.35
C ARG A 104 5.91 -12.49 20.38
N THR A 105 5.44 -12.05 21.54
CA THR A 105 6.27 -11.85 22.73
C THR A 105 5.90 -12.83 23.85
N ASN A 106 6.90 -13.29 24.57
CA ASN A 106 6.69 -14.06 25.78
C ASN A 106 6.39 -13.14 26.98
N PRO A 107 5.85 -13.68 28.08
CA PRO A 107 5.65 -12.93 29.32
C PRO A 107 6.91 -12.21 29.79
N GLY A 108 6.79 -10.92 30.14
CA GLY A 108 7.90 -10.08 30.62
C GLY A 108 8.86 -9.61 29.53
N MET A 109 8.65 -9.97 28.26
CA MET A 109 9.53 -9.61 27.15
C MET A 109 8.86 -8.59 26.20
N THR A 110 9.69 -7.79 25.56
CA THR A 110 9.27 -6.89 24.48
C THR A 110 10.05 -7.21 23.21
N THR A 111 9.48 -6.94 22.06
CA THR A 111 10.17 -7.06 20.76
C THR A 111 9.76 -5.93 19.82
N SER A 112 10.50 -5.77 18.73
CA SER A 112 10.11 -4.88 17.65
C SER A 112 10.10 -5.62 16.32
N VAL A 113 9.20 -5.22 15.42
CA VAL A 113 9.10 -5.78 14.08
C VAL A 113 8.95 -4.63 13.08
N VAL A 114 9.66 -4.75 11.95
CA VAL A 114 9.51 -3.84 10.81
C VAL A 114 8.62 -4.51 9.78
N LEU A 115 7.50 -3.87 9.45
CA LEU A 115 6.52 -4.35 8.49
C LEU A 115 6.97 -4.08 7.05
N PRO A 116 6.32 -4.71 6.03
CA PRO A 116 6.69 -4.55 4.62
C PRO A 116 6.56 -3.12 4.05
N ASP A 117 5.84 -2.23 4.75
CA ASP A 117 5.70 -0.80 4.42
C ASP A 117 6.68 0.10 5.20
N SER A 118 7.66 -0.49 5.88
CA SER A 118 8.61 0.18 6.78
C SER A 118 7.97 0.75 8.06
N THR A 119 6.73 0.40 8.38
CA THR A 119 6.12 0.68 9.68
C THR A 119 6.86 -0.10 10.76
N VAL A 120 7.23 0.57 11.85
CA VAL A 120 7.86 -0.06 13.01
C VAL A 120 6.81 -0.31 14.08
N VAL A 121 6.75 -1.55 14.58
CA VAL A 121 5.84 -1.92 15.66
C VAL A 121 6.63 -2.49 16.80
N PHE A 122 6.48 -1.93 17.99
CA PHE A 122 6.98 -2.51 19.26
C PHE A 122 5.83 -3.29 19.87
N LEU A 123 6.11 -4.49 20.34
CA LEU A 123 5.15 -5.35 21.04
C LEU A 123 5.57 -5.51 22.50
N ASN A 124 4.62 -5.27 23.40
CA ASN A 124 4.82 -5.45 24.83
C ASN A 124 4.66 -6.94 25.21
N SER A 125 4.80 -7.23 26.50
CA SER A 125 4.65 -8.57 27.09
C SER A 125 3.34 -9.25 26.67
N GLU A 126 3.37 -10.56 26.41
CA GLU A 126 2.19 -11.40 26.09
C GLU A 126 1.35 -10.85 24.92
N SER A 127 2.04 -10.33 23.89
CA SER A 127 1.37 -9.70 22.74
C SER A 127 1.70 -10.42 21.43
N SER A 128 0.80 -10.32 20.47
CA SER A 128 1.03 -10.82 19.12
C SER A 128 0.48 -9.89 18.04
N LEU A 129 1.21 -9.81 16.94
CA LEU A 129 0.84 -9.06 15.75
C LEU A 129 0.83 -10.00 14.54
N ARG A 130 -0.32 -10.11 13.88
CA ARG A 130 -0.46 -10.81 12.60
C ARG A 130 -0.53 -9.80 11.47
N TYR A 131 0.27 -9.99 10.43
CA TYR A 131 0.38 -9.09 9.30
C TYR A 131 0.74 -9.84 8.02
N PRO A 132 0.35 -9.34 6.84
CA PRO A 132 0.70 -9.97 5.57
C PRO A 132 2.17 -9.73 5.21
N SER A 133 2.78 -10.68 4.49
CA SER A 133 4.15 -10.58 3.99
C SER A 133 4.33 -9.45 2.95
N SER A 134 3.24 -8.90 2.40
CA SER A 134 3.24 -7.76 1.48
C SER A 134 1.91 -7.02 1.50
N PHE A 135 1.95 -5.67 1.41
CA PHE A 135 0.77 -4.82 1.25
C PHE A 135 0.57 -4.36 -0.21
N LYS A 136 1.39 -4.80 -1.17
CA LYS A 136 1.43 -4.23 -2.53
C LYS A 136 0.07 -4.28 -3.24
N ASN A 137 -0.59 -5.43 -3.23
CA ASN A 137 -1.84 -5.67 -3.96
C ASN A 137 -3.11 -5.43 -3.12
N SER A 138 -2.95 -4.93 -1.90
CA SER A 138 -4.06 -4.62 -1.00
C SER A 138 -4.45 -3.15 -1.11
N LYS A 139 -5.74 -2.85 -1.02
CA LYS A 139 -6.25 -1.47 -0.94
C LYS A 139 -5.94 -0.80 0.41
N GLU A 140 -5.69 -1.60 1.43
CA GLU A 140 -5.48 -1.18 2.81
C GLU A 140 -4.32 -1.98 3.41
N ARG A 141 -3.62 -1.42 4.39
CA ARG A 141 -2.57 -2.08 5.17
C ARG A 141 -3.18 -2.60 6.46
N LYS A 142 -3.69 -3.84 6.43
CA LYS A 142 -4.37 -4.44 7.59
C LYS A 142 -3.45 -5.32 8.40
N VAL A 143 -3.52 -5.14 9.73
CA VAL A 143 -2.85 -5.98 10.72
C VAL A 143 -3.81 -6.30 11.88
N GLU A 144 -3.51 -7.36 12.62
CA GLU A 144 -4.30 -7.80 13.78
C GLU A 144 -3.41 -7.80 15.02
N LEU A 145 -3.82 -7.07 16.05
CA LEU A 145 -3.12 -6.98 17.33
C LEU A 145 -3.91 -7.72 18.42
N LYS A 146 -3.18 -8.53 19.20
CA LYS A 146 -3.60 -9.03 20.51
C LYS A 146 -2.56 -8.58 21.53
N GLY A 147 -3.00 -8.01 22.67
CA GLY A 147 -2.10 -7.46 23.67
C GLY A 147 -1.81 -5.99 23.46
N GLU A 148 -0.57 -5.56 23.63
CA GLU A 148 -0.17 -4.15 23.56
C GLU A 148 0.92 -3.92 22.52
N GLY A 149 0.71 -2.89 21.70
CA GLY A 149 1.64 -2.49 20.66
C GLY A 149 1.73 -0.98 20.48
N TYR A 150 2.96 -0.50 20.33
CA TYR A 150 3.25 0.87 19.92
C TYR A 150 3.62 0.87 18.44
N PHE A 151 2.97 1.71 17.66
CA PHE A 151 3.09 1.79 16.22
C PHE A 151 3.70 3.11 15.79
N GLU A 152 4.69 3.05 14.93
CA GLU A 152 5.24 4.16 14.16
C GLU A 152 4.94 3.93 12.69
N VAL A 153 3.72 4.33 12.28
CA VAL A 153 3.20 4.02 10.95
C VAL A 153 3.79 4.96 9.90
N THR A 154 4.38 4.37 8.87
CA THR A 154 4.87 5.10 7.70
C THR A 154 3.73 5.84 7.00
N LYS A 155 3.95 7.13 6.68
CA LYS A 155 2.93 7.98 6.06
C LYS A 155 2.63 7.51 4.64
N ASP A 156 1.36 7.19 4.41
CA ASP A 156 0.80 6.88 3.10
C ASP A 156 -0.67 7.35 3.10
N VAL A 157 -0.97 8.36 2.30
CA VAL A 157 -2.31 8.97 2.22
C VAL A 157 -3.27 8.22 1.32
N GLU A 158 -2.75 7.35 0.47
CA GLU A 158 -3.56 6.57 -0.48
C GLU A 158 -3.96 5.20 0.12
N LYS A 159 -3.13 4.66 1.01
CA LYS A 159 -3.34 3.35 1.62
C LYS A 159 -3.47 3.46 3.14
N HIS A 160 -4.69 3.37 3.63
CA HIS A 160 -4.97 3.40 5.06
C HIS A 160 -4.32 2.23 5.80
N PHE A 161 -3.76 2.50 6.98
CA PHE A 161 -3.26 1.47 7.89
C PHE A 161 -4.30 1.18 8.95
N ILE A 162 -4.70 -0.09 9.07
CA ILE A 162 -5.79 -0.52 9.93
C ILE A 162 -5.30 -1.58 10.90
N VAL A 163 -5.39 -1.28 12.20
CA VAL A 163 -5.15 -2.26 13.27
C VAL A 163 -6.49 -2.76 13.78
N SER A 164 -6.75 -4.03 13.60
CA SER A 164 -7.91 -4.72 14.19
C SER A 164 -7.53 -5.34 15.52
N THR A 165 -8.41 -5.26 16.52
CA THR A 165 -8.19 -5.82 17.85
C THR A 165 -9.20 -6.93 18.19
N VAL A 166 -8.94 -7.69 19.24
CA VAL A 166 -9.76 -8.82 19.69
C VAL A 166 -11.20 -8.44 20.07
N HIS A 167 -11.44 -7.21 20.49
CA HIS A 167 -12.76 -6.75 20.96
C HIS A 167 -13.57 -6.00 19.89
N ARG A 168 -13.40 -6.34 18.61
CA ARG A 168 -14.12 -5.72 17.48
C ARG A 168 -13.93 -4.21 17.39
N SER A 169 -12.81 -3.71 17.90
CA SER A 169 -12.42 -2.34 17.66
C SER A 169 -11.31 -2.26 16.60
N GLN A 170 -11.24 -1.12 15.94
CA GLN A 170 -10.27 -0.87 14.87
C GLN A 170 -9.69 0.53 15.02
N VAL A 171 -8.41 0.64 14.75
CA VAL A 171 -7.66 1.89 14.67
C VAL A 171 -7.24 2.10 13.24
N GLU A 172 -7.65 3.21 12.63
CA GLU A 172 -7.34 3.57 11.25
C GLU A 172 -6.52 4.84 11.22
N VAL A 173 -5.40 4.82 10.46
CA VAL A 173 -4.45 5.92 10.37
C VAL A 173 -3.82 6.02 8.98
N LEU A 174 -3.17 7.16 8.68
CA LEU A 174 -2.44 7.41 7.43
C LEU A 174 -0.92 7.55 7.61
N GLY A 175 -0.46 7.79 8.84
CA GLY A 175 0.95 8.02 9.18
C GLY A 175 1.04 8.67 10.56
N THR A 176 1.15 7.85 11.59
CA THR A 176 0.77 8.20 12.96
C THR A 176 1.62 7.40 13.93
N SER A 177 1.95 8.01 15.09
CA SER A 177 2.56 7.33 16.21
C SER A 177 1.55 7.19 17.34
N PHE A 178 1.23 5.96 17.77
CA PHE A 178 0.19 5.67 18.75
C PHE A 178 0.44 4.34 19.47
N ASN A 179 -0.13 4.21 20.66
CA ASN A 179 -0.16 2.97 21.45
C ASN A 179 -1.55 2.37 21.48
N ILE A 180 -1.66 1.07 21.34
CA ILE A 180 -2.91 0.31 21.55
C ILE A 180 -2.64 -0.72 22.65
N GLU A 181 -3.55 -0.80 23.62
CA GLU A 181 -3.63 -1.87 24.60
C GLU A 181 -4.97 -2.61 24.43
N ALA A 182 -4.92 -3.88 24.03
CA ALA A 182 -6.07 -4.72 23.69
C ALA A 182 -5.82 -6.18 24.09
N TYR A 183 -5.62 -6.44 25.37
CA TYR A 183 -5.43 -7.79 25.90
C TYR A 183 -6.75 -8.56 25.92
N GLU A 184 -6.72 -9.84 25.59
CA GLU A 184 -7.90 -10.69 25.44
C GLU A 184 -8.65 -10.90 26.78
N GLU A 185 -7.90 -10.91 27.89
CA GLU A 185 -8.43 -11.06 29.25
C GLU A 185 -9.10 -9.77 29.78
N SER A 186 -8.74 -8.61 29.22
CA SER A 186 -9.31 -7.31 29.58
C SER A 186 -10.46 -6.94 28.67
N PRO A 187 -11.63 -6.58 29.21
CA PRO A 187 -12.70 -6.05 28.39
C PRO A 187 -12.42 -4.64 27.84
N GLU A 188 -11.40 -3.97 28.37
CA GLU A 188 -11.04 -2.62 27.98
C GLU A 188 -9.98 -2.64 26.87
N VAL A 189 -10.24 -1.84 25.84
CA VAL A 189 -9.27 -1.49 24.79
C VAL A 189 -8.94 -0.02 24.95
N SER A 190 -7.66 0.32 25.02
CA SER A 190 -7.24 1.71 25.02
C SER A 190 -6.37 2.04 23.81
N THR A 191 -6.52 3.26 23.28
CA THR A 191 -5.67 3.79 22.21
C THR A 191 -5.24 5.19 22.58
N THR A 192 -3.93 5.42 22.62
CA THR A 192 -3.29 6.71 22.96
C THR A 192 -2.58 7.27 21.74
N LEU A 193 -2.91 8.49 21.36
CA LEU A 193 -2.31 9.14 20.20
C LEU A 193 -1.17 10.07 20.62
N ILE A 194 0.02 9.84 20.04
CA ILE A 194 1.22 10.64 20.28
C ILE A 194 1.42 11.68 19.16
N LYS A 195 1.32 11.23 17.88
CA LYS A 195 1.54 12.11 16.72
C LYS A 195 0.63 11.71 15.59
N GLY A 196 0.07 12.69 14.88
CA GLY A 196 -0.75 12.46 13.70
C GLY A 196 -2.25 12.51 14.01
N LYS A 197 -3.02 11.57 13.46
CA LYS A 197 -4.48 11.46 13.63
C LYS A 197 -4.91 10.01 13.66
N VAL A 198 -5.79 9.66 14.57
CA VAL A 198 -6.38 8.32 14.71
C VAL A 198 -7.89 8.40 14.53
N ASN A 199 -8.44 7.51 13.73
CA ASN A 199 -9.87 7.22 13.68
C ASN A 199 -10.11 5.89 14.42
N PHE A 200 -10.63 5.95 15.64
CA PHE A 200 -10.95 4.79 16.45
C PHE A 200 -12.40 4.36 16.22
N SER A 201 -12.61 3.15 15.74
CA SER A 201 -13.93 2.56 15.49
C SER A 201 -14.22 1.44 16.49
N PHE A 202 -15.44 1.40 17.04
CA PHE A 202 -15.88 0.38 17.99
C PHE A 202 -17.36 0.05 17.81
N GLN A 203 -17.80 -1.01 18.48
CA GLN A 203 -19.18 -1.47 18.40
C GLN A 203 -19.95 -1.03 19.65
N GLU A 204 -21.04 -0.28 19.46
CA GLU A 204 -22.03 0.04 20.50
C GLU A 204 -23.34 -0.71 20.18
N GLY A 205 -23.54 -1.87 20.79
CA GLY A 205 -24.62 -2.78 20.40
C GLY A 205 -24.48 -3.24 18.93
N VAL A 206 -25.48 -2.91 18.09
CA VAL A 206 -25.43 -3.21 16.64
C VAL A 206 -24.82 -2.08 15.80
N ARG A 207 -24.54 -0.91 16.39
CA ARG A 207 -24.06 0.27 15.65
C ARG A 207 -22.54 0.39 15.74
N LYS A 208 -21.89 0.65 14.60
CA LYS A 208 -20.47 1.03 14.56
C LYS A 208 -20.38 2.53 14.84
N LYS A 209 -19.61 2.91 15.87
CA LYS A 209 -19.27 4.29 16.21
C LYS A 209 -17.81 4.57 15.91
N GLN A 210 -17.50 5.85 15.76
CA GLN A 210 -16.15 6.33 15.51
C GLN A 210 -15.84 7.53 16.40
N ILE A 211 -14.60 7.59 16.87
CA ILE A 211 -14.03 8.72 17.62
C ILE A 211 -12.71 9.09 16.94
N VAL A 212 -12.56 10.36 16.62
CA VAL A 212 -11.31 10.90 16.10
C VAL A 212 -10.48 11.43 17.25
N LEU A 213 -9.24 10.95 17.38
CA LEU A 213 -8.28 11.42 18.39
C LEU A 213 -7.33 12.44 17.78
N ASN A 214 -6.98 13.42 18.60
CA ASN A 214 -5.88 14.36 18.39
C ASN A 214 -4.68 13.98 19.29
N PRO A 215 -3.46 14.45 18.98
CA PRO A 215 -2.29 14.21 19.82
C PRO A 215 -2.54 14.61 21.28
N GLY A 216 -2.09 13.78 22.22
CA GLY A 216 -2.35 13.96 23.66
C GLY A 216 -3.70 13.42 24.12
N GLN A 217 -4.44 12.72 23.27
CA GLN A 217 -5.71 12.10 23.63
C GLN A 217 -5.60 10.58 23.69
N LYS A 218 -6.35 10.01 24.64
CA LYS A 218 -6.53 8.58 24.87
C LYS A 218 -8.00 8.22 24.85
N VAL A 219 -8.40 7.24 24.07
CA VAL A 219 -9.72 6.62 24.16
C VAL A 219 -9.63 5.31 24.96
N VAL A 220 -10.58 5.10 25.87
CA VAL A 220 -10.75 3.82 26.59
C VAL A 220 -12.15 3.29 26.26
N TYR A 221 -12.19 2.18 25.57
CA TYR A 221 -13.42 1.47 25.18
C TYR A 221 -13.63 0.24 26.04
N ASP A 222 -14.78 0.14 26.70
CA ASP A 222 -15.22 -1.03 27.46
C ASP A 222 -16.13 -1.88 26.55
N SER A 223 -15.62 -3.00 26.08
CA SER A 223 -16.30 -3.88 25.13
C SER A 223 -17.53 -4.60 25.72
N LYS A 224 -17.59 -4.77 27.05
CA LYS A 224 -18.76 -5.36 27.75
C LYS A 224 -19.92 -4.36 27.86
N LYS A 225 -19.57 -3.09 28.12
CA LYS A 225 -20.58 -2.02 28.23
C LYS A 225 -20.92 -1.37 26.89
N GLY A 226 -20.05 -1.56 25.86
CA GLY A 226 -20.19 -0.88 24.58
C GLY A 226 -19.95 0.63 24.65
N THR A 227 -19.26 1.13 25.68
CA THR A 227 -19.06 2.57 25.92
C THR A 227 -17.61 2.95 25.75
N ALA A 228 -17.34 4.14 25.22
CA ALA A 228 -16.01 4.71 25.09
C ALA A 228 -15.89 6.04 25.82
N ARG A 229 -14.75 6.28 26.45
CA ARG A 229 -14.40 7.54 27.12
C ARG A 229 -13.15 8.15 26.49
N LEU A 230 -13.18 9.44 26.24
CA LEU A 230 -12.03 10.19 25.76
C LEU A 230 -11.37 10.89 26.97
N LEU A 231 -10.06 10.78 27.08
CA LEU A 231 -9.23 11.30 28.16
C LEU A 231 -8.04 12.07 27.56
N GLU A 232 -7.53 13.05 28.29
CA GLU A 232 -6.27 13.72 27.99
C GLU A 232 -5.12 12.98 28.69
N THR A 233 -3.95 12.91 28.05
CA THR A 233 -2.75 12.27 28.58
C THR A 233 -1.49 12.84 27.93
N SER A 234 -0.37 12.85 28.65
CA SER A 234 0.94 13.13 28.06
C SER A 234 1.41 11.99 27.12
N GLY A 235 0.84 10.79 27.29
CA GLY A 235 1.23 9.58 26.57
C GLY A 235 2.50 8.90 27.11
N GLU A 236 3.22 9.54 28.06
CA GLU A 236 4.47 9.02 28.59
C GLU A 236 4.28 7.71 29.34
N THR A 237 3.26 7.64 30.22
CA THR A 237 2.93 6.42 30.95
C THR A 237 2.62 5.24 30.02
N GLU A 238 1.85 5.52 28.94
CA GLU A 238 1.40 4.49 28.01
C GLU A 238 2.49 4.02 27.04
N THR A 239 3.55 4.80 26.85
CA THR A 239 4.58 4.48 25.83
C THR A 239 5.97 4.21 26.38
N SER A 240 6.22 4.50 27.67
CA SER A 240 7.54 4.34 28.31
C SER A 240 8.09 2.91 28.28
N TRP A 241 7.19 1.94 28.24
CA TRP A 241 7.56 0.52 28.23
C TRP A 241 8.42 0.14 27.02
N LYS A 242 8.25 0.76 25.85
CA LYS A 242 9.06 0.51 24.64
C LYS A 242 10.53 0.89 24.83
N ASP A 243 10.79 1.85 25.72
CA ASP A 243 12.13 2.33 26.07
C ASP A 243 12.68 1.63 27.34
N GLY A 244 12.00 0.57 27.79
CA GLY A 244 12.36 -0.18 28.99
C GLY A 244 12.12 0.55 30.31
N LYS A 245 11.36 1.66 30.28
CA LYS A 245 11.03 2.48 31.45
C LYS A 245 9.64 2.15 31.98
N ILE A 246 9.43 2.43 33.26
CA ILE A 246 8.12 2.47 33.89
C ILE A 246 7.93 3.89 34.41
N ILE A 247 6.92 4.58 33.92
CA ILE A 247 6.57 5.93 34.37
C ILE A 247 5.19 5.86 35.01
N PHE A 248 5.14 6.26 36.28
CA PHE A 248 3.91 6.53 36.99
C PHE A 248 3.70 8.03 37.05
N ASP A 249 2.54 8.51 36.61
CA ASP A 249 2.11 9.90 36.73
C ASP A 249 0.73 9.92 37.37
N ASN A 250 0.70 10.19 38.67
CA ASN A 250 -0.51 10.08 39.48
C ASN A 250 -1.28 8.75 39.24
N THR A 251 -0.51 7.69 38.96
CA THR A 251 -1.02 6.37 38.57
C THR A 251 -1.65 5.66 39.75
N SER A 252 -2.89 5.21 39.62
CA SER A 252 -3.57 4.47 40.72
C SER A 252 -2.82 3.18 41.07
N LEU A 253 -2.94 2.71 42.33
CA LEU A 253 -2.36 1.43 42.77
C LEU A 253 -2.77 0.29 41.82
N LYS A 254 -4.04 0.22 41.45
CA LYS A 254 -4.56 -0.80 40.54
C LYS A 254 -3.82 -0.81 39.18
N ASP A 255 -3.66 0.37 38.59
CA ASP A 255 -3.01 0.52 37.28
C ASP A 255 -1.49 0.32 37.40
N ALA A 256 -0.87 0.78 38.50
CA ALA A 256 0.54 0.54 38.77
C ALA A 256 0.86 -0.96 38.91
N LEU A 257 0.04 -1.68 39.66
CA LEU A 257 0.19 -3.15 39.77
C LEU A 257 0.03 -3.84 38.45
N ARG A 258 -0.96 -3.43 37.62
CA ARG A 258 -1.16 -3.98 36.26
C ARG A 258 0.06 -3.76 35.35
N ILE A 259 0.68 -2.59 35.40
CA ILE A 259 1.92 -2.30 34.65
C ILE A 259 3.05 -3.22 35.12
N LEU A 260 3.19 -3.41 36.45
CA LEU A 260 4.22 -4.29 37.02
C LEU A 260 3.98 -5.77 36.70
N GLU A 261 2.73 -6.25 36.72
CA GLU A 261 2.37 -7.63 36.32
C GLU A 261 2.88 -7.96 34.92
N LYS A 262 2.66 -7.07 33.95
CA LYS A 262 3.13 -7.23 32.57
C LYS A 262 4.64 -7.21 32.46
N ARG A 263 5.28 -6.26 33.15
CA ARG A 263 6.72 -6.04 33.05
C ARG A 263 7.53 -7.16 33.69
N TYR A 264 7.08 -7.69 34.84
CA TYR A 264 7.82 -8.68 35.65
C TYR A 264 7.25 -10.09 35.61
N ASN A 265 6.18 -10.30 34.83
CA ASN A 265 5.52 -11.62 34.73
C ASN A 265 5.08 -12.17 36.09
N VAL A 266 4.44 -11.34 36.89
CA VAL A 266 3.91 -11.69 38.24
C VAL A 266 2.39 -11.50 38.27
N VAL A 267 1.74 -11.98 39.31
CA VAL A 267 0.33 -11.77 39.63
C VAL A 267 0.23 -11.16 41.00
N PHE A 268 -0.45 -10.02 41.13
CA PHE A 268 -0.72 -9.38 42.41
C PHE A 268 -2.08 -9.79 42.98
N ILE A 269 -2.09 -10.25 44.22
CA ILE A 269 -3.29 -10.57 44.98
C ILE A 269 -3.52 -9.46 46.00
N GLN A 270 -4.48 -8.59 45.74
CA GLN A 270 -4.84 -7.51 46.65
C GLN A 270 -5.77 -7.99 47.74
N LYS A 271 -5.32 -7.94 49.02
CA LYS A 271 -6.17 -8.23 50.20
C LYS A 271 -7.15 -7.11 50.51
N ASN A 272 -6.79 -5.89 50.22
CA ASN A 272 -7.65 -4.72 50.41
C ASN A 272 -7.84 -3.93 49.10
N PRO A 273 -8.78 -4.33 48.23
CA PRO A 273 -8.99 -3.66 46.96
C PRO A 273 -9.50 -2.23 47.09
N ALA A 274 -10.04 -1.85 48.25
CA ALA A 274 -10.55 -0.49 48.49
C ALA A 274 -9.43 0.52 48.81
N ARG A 275 -8.19 0.08 48.97
CA ARG A 275 -7.05 0.97 49.25
C ARG A 275 -6.75 1.89 48.08
N LYS A 276 -6.92 3.17 48.31
CA LYS A 276 -6.63 4.21 47.32
C LYS A 276 -5.21 4.73 47.55
N ALA A 277 -4.35 4.55 46.61
CA ALA A 277 -3.02 5.16 46.54
C ALA A 277 -2.73 5.51 45.07
N ALA A 278 -1.94 6.53 44.88
CA ALA A 278 -1.44 6.93 43.57
C ALA A 278 0.07 7.17 43.64
N PHE A 279 0.76 6.89 42.57
CA PHE A 279 2.21 6.95 42.49
C PHE A 279 2.66 7.86 41.38
N THR A 280 3.74 8.59 41.64
CA THR A 280 4.43 9.39 40.63
C THR A 280 5.93 9.08 40.74
N GLY A 281 6.52 8.68 39.63
CA GLY A 281 7.95 8.33 39.59
C GLY A 281 8.35 7.61 38.31
N THR A 282 9.65 7.62 38.03
CA THR A 282 10.23 6.93 36.86
C THR A 282 11.21 5.84 37.33
N PHE A 283 11.04 4.65 36.82
CA PHE A 283 11.89 3.50 37.10
C PHE A 283 12.49 2.98 35.79
N THR A 284 13.82 2.84 35.76
CA THR A 284 14.54 2.34 34.59
C THR A 284 15.39 1.16 35.05
N SER A 285 15.16 -0.04 34.49
CA SER A 285 15.91 -1.25 34.79
C SER A 285 15.96 -1.66 36.29
N GLN A 286 15.00 -1.20 37.08
CA GLN A 286 14.88 -1.57 38.49
C GLN A 286 14.35 -3.00 38.62
N ARG A 287 14.74 -3.70 39.71
CA ARG A 287 14.09 -4.95 40.11
C ARG A 287 12.73 -4.64 40.72
N LEU A 288 11.81 -5.60 40.63
CA LEU A 288 10.44 -5.46 41.14
C LEU A 288 10.42 -5.10 42.62
N GLU A 289 11.23 -5.78 43.44
CA GLU A 289 11.32 -5.56 44.90
C GLU A 289 11.65 -4.12 45.23
N ARG A 290 12.49 -3.46 44.43
CA ARG A 290 12.86 -2.05 44.64
C ARG A 290 11.67 -1.12 44.41
N ILE A 291 10.82 -1.42 43.44
CA ILE A 291 9.61 -0.65 43.17
C ILE A 291 8.58 -0.90 44.28
N LEU A 292 8.45 -2.15 44.74
CA LEU A 292 7.53 -2.49 45.82
C LEU A 292 8.00 -1.90 47.18
N GLU A 293 9.31 -1.77 47.44
CA GLU A 293 9.82 -1.01 48.60
C GLU A 293 9.47 0.50 48.49
N TYR A 294 9.50 1.08 47.27
CA TYR A 294 9.01 2.43 47.07
C TYR A 294 7.52 2.56 47.42
N PHE A 295 6.67 1.59 47.06
CA PHE A 295 5.24 1.56 47.44
C PHE A 295 5.07 1.45 48.94
N LYS A 296 5.89 0.66 49.62
CA LYS A 296 5.89 0.54 51.06
C LYS A 296 6.26 1.86 51.73
N LEU A 297 7.33 2.51 51.30
CA LEU A 297 7.83 3.75 51.91
C LEU A 297 6.87 4.93 51.67
N SER A 298 6.31 5.03 50.45
CA SER A 298 5.47 6.16 50.03
C SER A 298 4.01 6.04 50.50
N SER A 299 3.49 4.84 50.63
CA SER A 299 2.06 4.61 50.87
C SER A 299 1.78 3.51 51.89
N ASN A 300 2.80 3.05 52.61
CA ASN A 300 2.71 1.98 53.59
C ASN A 300 2.05 0.68 53.05
N ILE A 301 2.30 0.38 51.75
CA ILE A 301 1.80 -0.82 51.10
C ILE A 301 2.81 -1.93 51.32
N HIS A 302 2.39 -2.97 52.06
CA HIS A 302 3.23 -4.12 52.35
C HIS A 302 3.01 -5.21 51.30
N TRP A 303 4.02 -6.03 51.10
CA TRP A 303 3.98 -7.09 50.13
C TRP A 303 4.76 -8.34 50.64
N LYS A 304 4.39 -9.50 50.12
CA LYS A 304 5.13 -10.75 50.32
C LYS A 304 4.92 -11.70 49.16
N TYR A 305 5.90 -12.51 48.86
CA TYR A 305 5.75 -13.64 47.96
C TYR A 305 4.79 -14.67 48.54
N VAL A 306 3.91 -15.20 47.69
CA VAL A 306 3.03 -16.31 48.04
C VAL A 306 3.62 -17.55 47.40
N ASP A 307 4.10 -18.51 48.23
CA ASP A 307 4.57 -19.79 47.72
C ASP A 307 3.44 -20.52 47.04
N GLY A 308 3.52 -20.67 45.72
CA GLY A 308 2.59 -21.47 44.95
C GLY A 308 2.75 -22.95 45.36
N LYS A 309 1.70 -23.53 45.93
CA LYS A 309 1.63 -24.96 46.21
C LYS A 309 1.63 -25.84 44.97
N ASP A 310 1.64 -25.22 43.78
CA ASP A 310 1.49 -25.90 42.49
C ASP A 310 2.67 -25.52 41.57
N ALA A 311 3.54 -26.47 41.33
CA ALA A 311 4.70 -26.31 40.41
C ALA A 311 4.25 -26.03 38.93
N SER A 312 2.95 -26.10 38.65
CA SER A 312 2.36 -25.79 37.34
C SER A 312 2.09 -24.30 37.14
N GLN A 313 2.20 -23.45 38.18
CA GLN A 313 1.94 -22.02 38.07
C GLN A 313 3.10 -21.33 37.35
N LYS A 314 2.85 -20.86 36.14
CA LYS A 314 3.84 -20.15 35.27
C LYS A 314 4.22 -18.76 35.76
N LYS A 315 3.46 -18.14 36.70
CA LYS A 315 3.68 -16.78 37.20
C LYS A 315 3.89 -16.77 38.72
N THR A 316 4.81 -15.93 39.18
CA THR A 316 5.03 -15.69 40.61
C THR A 316 3.87 -14.89 41.19
N HIS A 317 3.33 -15.28 42.33
CA HIS A 317 2.25 -14.60 43.04
C HIS A 317 2.79 -13.72 44.17
N ILE A 318 2.30 -12.50 44.24
CA ILE A 318 2.68 -11.51 45.27
C ILE A 318 1.41 -10.97 45.92
N GLU A 319 1.32 -11.14 47.23
CA GLU A 319 0.24 -10.58 48.02
C GLU A 319 0.55 -9.14 48.43
N ILE A 320 -0.42 -8.24 48.22
CA ILE A 320 -0.37 -6.82 48.57
C ILE A 320 -1.39 -6.58 49.71
N TYR A 321 -0.95 -5.95 50.83
CA TYR A 321 -1.80 -5.71 52.00
C TYR A 321 -1.42 -4.43 52.76
#